data_af20fd0497515f1ac60b6102d86ba35c
#
_entry.id   af20fd0497515f1ac60b6102d86ba35c
#
_cell.length_a   1.000
_cell.length_b   1.000
_cell.length_c   1.000
_cell.angle_alpha   90.00
_cell.angle_beta   90.00
_cell.angle_gamma   90.00
#
_symmetry.space_group_name_H-M   'P 1'
#
loop_
_entity.id
_entity.type
_entity.pdbx_description
1 polymer ?
#
loop_
_entity_poly.entity_id
_entity_poly.type
_entity_poly.pdbx_seq_one_letter_code
_entity_poly.pdbx_strand_id
1 'polypeptide(L)'
;LACFMLLPIGEENIAGVPNVHPKLVVPPLGYNINRKNQRSLAQTVESQSRPIQISTQAGKKHTVFLGSTGCGKTTAMSHLILSDIKSKHHSVVVVDAKGQLTHELLERTLAEYDEDIVVISPTTKRVVGINPFELTKYGIEPEVIADYLLELFKGLYPEHFGIYSLDILSHSFLTLARIPNTSLVMLPSLLTNKQFRNKLLKELKDPIGLESFWNWFELLSEAQRHQMLNPILNKFRQFLLRPQLRAMLGQSKPSFS
;
A
#
# COMPACT_ATOMS: atom_id res chain seq x y z
N LEU A 1 -17.56 -0.45 20.89
CA LEU A 1 -17.90 -0.43 22.34
C LEU A 1 -17.38 -1.68 23.05
N ALA A 2 -17.34 -2.86 22.42
CA ALA A 2 -16.78 -4.06 23.00
C ALA A 2 -15.27 -3.93 23.39
N CYS A 3 -14.51 -3.09 22.72
CA CYS A 3 -13.10 -2.87 23.02
C CYS A 3 -12.84 -2.05 24.29
N PHE A 4 -13.83 -1.33 24.82
CA PHE A 4 -13.70 -0.62 26.10
C PHE A 4 -13.98 -1.49 27.34
N MET A 5 -14.41 -2.74 27.13
CA MET A 5 -14.73 -3.67 28.23
C MET A 5 -13.54 -4.50 28.74
N LEU A 6 -12.31 -4.17 28.38
CA LEU A 6 -11.13 -4.92 28.85
C LEU A 6 -10.34 -4.20 29.96
N LEU A 7 -10.93 -3.25 30.63
CA LEU A 7 -10.53 -2.93 31.99
C LEU A 7 -11.08 -4.05 32.91
N PRO A 8 -10.32 -4.48 33.93
CA PRO A 8 -10.75 -5.57 34.79
C PRO A 8 -12.13 -5.21 35.37
N ILE A 9 -13.16 -5.92 34.92
CA ILE A 9 -14.50 -5.85 35.48
C ILE A 9 -14.51 -6.87 36.61
N GLY A 10 -13.96 -6.47 37.73
CA GLY A 10 -13.99 -7.25 38.96
C GLY A 10 -14.00 -6.30 40.13
N GLU A 11 -14.61 -6.73 41.23
CA GLU A 11 -14.60 -5.99 42.48
C GLU A 11 -13.21 -5.88 43.13
N GLU A 12 -12.17 -6.38 42.48
CA GLU A 12 -10.79 -6.32 42.95
C GLU A 12 -10.18 -4.95 42.65
N ASN A 13 -9.98 -4.19 43.72
CA ASN A 13 -9.22 -2.93 43.69
C ASN A 13 -7.73 -3.21 43.44
N ILE A 14 -7.27 -2.98 42.21
CA ILE A 14 -5.85 -2.98 41.90
C ILE A 14 -5.28 -1.61 42.31
N ALA A 15 -4.36 -1.59 43.24
CA ALA A 15 -3.75 -0.34 43.71
C ALA A 15 -3.14 0.49 42.55
N GLY A 16 -3.58 1.72 42.38
CA GLY A 16 -3.12 2.62 41.30
C GLY A 16 -3.90 2.54 39.99
N VAL A 17 -4.88 1.64 39.86
CA VAL A 17 -5.78 1.59 38.70
C VAL A 17 -7.17 2.05 39.11
N PRO A 18 -7.67 3.20 38.63
CA PRO A 18 -9.03 3.61 38.95
C PRO A 18 -10.04 2.59 38.39
N ASN A 19 -10.93 2.09 39.25
CA ASN A 19 -12.08 1.30 38.81
C ASN A 19 -13.04 2.20 38.03
N VAL A 20 -12.84 2.22 36.72
CA VAL A 20 -13.80 2.90 35.83
C VAL A 20 -14.85 1.87 35.44
N HIS A 21 -16.00 1.92 36.09
CA HIS A 21 -17.19 1.29 35.54
C HIS A 21 -17.63 2.10 34.32
N PRO A 22 -17.45 1.61 33.08
CA PRO A 22 -17.96 2.31 31.93
C PRO A 22 -19.49 2.36 32.08
N LYS A 23 -20.05 3.54 32.31
CA LYS A 23 -21.49 3.72 32.17
C LYS A 23 -21.86 3.28 30.75
N LEU A 24 -22.69 2.26 30.62
CA LEU A 24 -23.28 1.88 29.34
C LEU A 24 -24.10 3.08 28.86
N VAL A 25 -23.50 3.86 27.96
CA VAL A 25 -24.19 4.99 27.34
C VAL A 25 -25.04 4.42 26.22
N VAL A 26 -26.35 4.44 26.45
CA VAL A 26 -27.34 4.06 25.42
C VAL A 26 -27.38 5.21 24.41
N PRO A 27 -27.17 4.94 23.10
CA PRO A 27 -27.27 5.98 22.08
C PRO A 27 -28.68 6.57 22.06
N PRO A 28 -28.87 7.90 21.87
CA PRO A 28 -30.19 8.54 21.76
C PRO A 28 -31.05 7.84 20.73
N LEU A 29 -32.38 7.77 20.98
CA LEU A 29 -33.34 7.11 20.08
C LEU A 29 -33.29 7.64 18.64
N GLY A 30 -32.97 8.90 18.43
CA GLY A 30 -32.82 9.53 17.11
C GLY A 30 -31.49 9.26 16.40
N TYR A 31 -30.53 8.57 17.04
CA TYR A 31 -29.22 8.32 16.45
C TYR A 31 -29.28 7.33 15.28
N ASN A 32 -30.25 6.42 15.28
CA ASN A 32 -30.42 5.36 14.27
C ASN A 32 -31.58 5.69 13.33
N ILE A 33 -31.48 6.77 12.57
CA ILE A 33 -32.37 7.01 11.46
C ILE A 33 -31.83 6.17 10.29
N ASN A 34 -32.64 5.19 9.89
CA ASN A 34 -32.35 4.31 8.75
C ASN A 34 -32.23 5.15 7.45
N ARG A 35 -31.05 5.71 7.20
CA ARG A 35 -30.73 6.49 5.99
C ARG A 35 -30.00 5.60 5.01
N LYS A 36 -30.33 5.73 3.73
CA LYS A 36 -29.53 5.15 2.65
C LYS A 36 -28.05 5.54 2.85
N ASN A 37 -27.12 4.59 2.63
CA ASN A 37 -25.67 4.79 2.77
C ASN A 37 -25.17 4.87 4.23
N GLN A 38 -25.55 3.93 5.07
CA GLN A 38 -25.01 3.76 6.42
C GLN A 38 -24.30 2.41 6.55
N ARG A 39 -23.23 2.40 7.33
CA ARG A 39 -22.49 1.19 7.72
C ARG A 39 -22.90 0.79 9.13
N SER A 40 -23.24 -0.46 9.34
CA SER A 40 -23.50 -0.99 10.68
C SER A 40 -22.18 -1.31 11.37
N LEU A 41 -21.92 -0.69 12.52
CA LEU A 41 -20.72 -0.90 13.34
C LEU A 41 -20.92 -1.95 14.42
N ALA A 42 -22.08 -1.93 15.06
CA ALA A 42 -22.41 -2.72 16.23
C ALA A 42 -23.92 -2.78 16.44
N GLN A 43 -24.34 -3.51 17.45
CA GLN A 43 -25.71 -3.50 17.96
C GLN A 43 -25.70 -3.09 19.42
N THR A 44 -26.79 -2.43 19.86
CA THR A 44 -26.96 -2.12 21.28
C THR A 44 -27.27 -3.38 22.08
N VAL A 45 -26.85 -3.38 23.34
CA VAL A 45 -27.08 -4.52 24.29
C VAL A 45 -28.39 -4.31 25.05
N GLU A 46 -29.43 -3.78 24.42
CA GLU A 46 -30.77 -3.57 25.01
C GLU A 46 -31.65 -4.78 24.70
N SER A 47 -32.80 -4.88 25.46
CA SER A 47 -33.80 -5.92 25.21
C SER A 47 -34.36 -5.88 23.78
N GLN A 48 -34.40 -4.72 23.15
CA GLN A 48 -34.59 -4.55 21.70
C GLN A 48 -33.28 -4.04 21.10
N SER A 49 -32.47 -4.95 20.54
CA SER A 49 -31.21 -4.62 19.92
C SER A 49 -31.41 -3.68 18.72
N ARG A 50 -30.69 -2.55 18.72
CA ARG A 50 -30.71 -1.56 17.64
C ARG A 50 -29.34 -1.49 16.97
N PRO A 51 -29.25 -1.41 15.64
CA PRO A 51 -27.97 -1.26 14.96
C PRO A 51 -27.37 0.12 15.26
N ILE A 52 -26.09 0.16 15.61
CA ILE A 52 -25.30 1.39 15.68
C ILE A 52 -24.66 1.57 14.31
N GLN A 53 -25.02 2.66 13.63
CA GLN A 53 -24.62 2.93 12.26
C GLN A 53 -23.85 4.24 12.15
N ILE A 54 -22.90 4.30 11.22
CA ILE A 54 -22.25 5.54 10.81
C ILE A 54 -22.58 5.83 9.34
N SER A 55 -22.70 7.11 9.00
CA SER A 55 -22.88 7.48 7.59
C SER A 55 -21.61 7.15 6.80
N THR A 56 -21.77 6.81 5.52
CA THR A 56 -20.64 6.56 4.61
C THR A 56 -19.74 7.78 4.49
N GLN A 57 -20.29 9.00 4.57
CA GLN A 57 -19.51 10.23 4.61
C GLN A 57 -18.63 10.35 5.87
N ALA A 58 -19.16 9.96 7.03
CA ALA A 58 -18.36 9.89 8.25
C ALA A 58 -17.28 8.79 8.17
N GLY A 59 -17.59 7.68 7.51
CA GLY A 59 -16.65 6.58 7.26
C GLY A 59 -15.53 6.94 6.28
N LYS A 60 -15.66 7.98 5.47
CA LYS A 60 -14.55 8.53 4.65
C LYS A 60 -13.48 9.26 5.48
N LYS A 61 -13.80 9.62 6.71
CA LYS A 61 -12.81 10.06 7.70
C LYS A 61 -12.15 8.82 8.29
N HIS A 62 -10.89 8.95 8.72
CA HIS A 62 -10.15 7.83 9.24
C HIS A 62 -10.83 7.18 10.46
N THR A 63 -10.85 5.86 10.49
CA THR A 63 -11.37 5.07 11.61
C THR A 63 -10.21 4.28 12.23
N VAL A 64 -10.04 4.37 13.53
CA VAL A 64 -9.00 3.66 14.27
C VAL A 64 -9.64 2.67 15.23
N PHE A 65 -9.22 1.40 15.19
CA PHE A 65 -9.63 0.37 16.14
C PHE A 65 -8.53 0.17 17.19
N LEU A 66 -8.81 0.57 18.41
CA LEU A 66 -7.90 0.44 19.55
C LEU A 66 -8.40 -0.65 20.51
N GLY A 67 -7.47 -1.41 21.04
CA GLY A 67 -7.77 -2.45 22.02
C GLY A 67 -6.63 -3.44 22.20
N SER A 68 -6.67 -4.24 23.25
CA SER A 68 -5.70 -5.31 23.53
C SER A 68 -5.77 -6.44 22.48
N THR A 69 -4.77 -7.30 22.45
CA THR A 69 -4.80 -8.51 21.61
C THR A 69 -5.98 -9.39 22.01
N GLY A 70 -6.71 -9.93 21.05
CA GLY A 70 -7.87 -10.79 21.29
C GLY A 70 -9.21 -10.08 21.53
N CYS A 71 -9.26 -8.74 21.61
CA CYS A 71 -10.52 -8.01 21.87
C CYS A 71 -11.47 -7.88 20.66
N GLY A 72 -11.19 -8.55 19.55
CA GLY A 72 -12.07 -8.56 18.38
C GLY A 72 -11.87 -7.42 17.39
N LYS A 73 -10.75 -6.67 17.42
CA LYS A 73 -10.46 -5.60 16.44
C LYS A 73 -10.54 -6.10 15.00
N THR A 74 -9.83 -7.19 14.71
CA THR A 74 -9.81 -7.79 13.37
C THR A 74 -11.19 -8.26 12.94
N THR A 75 -11.95 -8.86 13.84
CA THR A 75 -13.33 -9.29 13.58
C THR A 75 -14.24 -8.12 13.25
N ALA A 76 -14.14 -7.02 14.01
CA ALA A 76 -14.90 -5.80 13.71
C ALA A 76 -14.55 -5.19 12.35
N MET A 77 -13.26 -5.15 12.02
CA MET A 77 -12.78 -4.70 10.70
C MET A 77 -13.29 -5.61 9.58
N SER A 78 -13.20 -6.93 9.75
CA SER A 78 -13.69 -7.92 8.78
C SER A 78 -15.17 -7.74 8.49
N HIS A 79 -16.00 -7.54 9.51
CA HIS A 79 -17.44 -7.27 9.32
C HIS A 79 -17.72 -5.99 8.53
N LEU A 80 -16.98 -4.90 8.81
CA LEU A 80 -17.13 -3.65 8.06
C LEU A 80 -16.72 -3.81 6.60
N ILE A 81 -15.59 -4.45 6.34
CA ILE A 81 -15.07 -4.69 4.99
C ILE A 81 -16.05 -5.56 4.20
N LEU A 82 -16.55 -6.66 4.77
CA LEU A 82 -17.55 -7.51 4.12
C LEU A 82 -18.86 -6.78 3.83
N SER A 83 -19.28 -5.87 4.72
CA SER A 83 -20.44 -5.01 4.49
C SER A 83 -20.22 -4.07 3.30
N ASP A 84 -19.03 -3.50 3.16
CA ASP A 84 -18.68 -2.63 2.04
C ASP A 84 -18.62 -3.40 0.72
N ILE A 85 -18.00 -4.58 0.70
CA ILE A 85 -17.96 -5.46 -0.47
C ILE A 85 -19.39 -5.79 -0.92
N LYS A 86 -20.27 -6.21 -0.01
CA LYS A 86 -21.67 -6.53 -0.31
C LYS A 86 -22.46 -5.34 -0.84
N SER A 87 -22.11 -4.13 -0.44
CA SER A 87 -22.83 -2.92 -0.89
C SER A 87 -22.60 -2.59 -2.37
N LYS A 88 -21.51 -3.06 -2.98
CA LYS A 88 -21.08 -2.77 -4.36
C LYS A 88 -20.97 -1.27 -4.72
N HIS A 89 -20.96 -0.39 -3.72
CA HIS A 89 -20.94 1.05 -3.94
C HIS A 89 -19.53 1.65 -3.87
N HIS A 90 -18.56 0.86 -3.41
CA HIS A 90 -17.19 1.32 -3.16
C HIS A 90 -16.18 0.25 -3.55
N SER A 91 -15.03 0.68 -4.08
CA SER A 91 -13.85 -0.16 -4.15
C SER A 91 -13.22 -0.27 -2.76
N VAL A 92 -12.85 -1.48 -2.38
CA VAL A 92 -12.24 -1.77 -1.07
C VAL A 92 -10.81 -2.22 -1.30
N VAL A 93 -9.86 -1.55 -0.66
CA VAL A 93 -8.45 -1.92 -0.68
C VAL A 93 -8.04 -2.35 0.73
N VAL A 94 -7.57 -3.59 0.86
CA VAL A 94 -7.10 -4.15 2.12
C VAL A 94 -5.60 -4.33 2.07
N VAL A 95 -4.88 -3.70 3.01
CA VAL A 95 -3.43 -3.86 3.17
C VAL A 95 -3.19 -4.61 4.47
N ASP A 96 -2.77 -5.87 4.36
CA ASP A 96 -2.57 -6.76 5.50
C ASP A 96 -1.17 -7.34 5.53
N ALA A 97 -0.32 -6.82 6.42
CA ALA A 97 1.07 -7.27 6.56
C ALA A 97 1.21 -8.71 7.07
N LYS A 98 0.19 -9.24 7.75
CA LYS A 98 0.19 -10.60 8.33
C LYS A 98 -0.54 -11.63 7.47
N GLY A 99 -1.42 -11.19 6.57
CA GLY A 99 -2.23 -12.01 5.69
C GLY A 99 -3.44 -12.68 6.36
N GLN A 100 -3.61 -12.55 7.67
CA GLN A 100 -4.68 -13.19 8.44
C GLN A 100 -6.06 -12.62 8.11
N LEU A 101 -6.16 -11.29 8.06
CA LEU A 101 -7.40 -10.58 7.70
C LEU A 101 -7.78 -10.89 6.25
N THR A 102 -6.81 -10.85 5.35
CA THR A 102 -7.03 -11.16 3.93
C THR A 102 -7.56 -12.58 3.75
N HIS A 103 -6.99 -13.56 4.44
CA HIS A 103 -7.45 -14.95 4.37
C HIS A 103 -8.89 -15.10 4.87
N GLU A 104 -9.20 -14.52 6.03
CA GLU A 104 -10.56 -14.52 6.60
C GLU A 104 -11.59 -13.86 5.66
N LEU A 105 -11.22 -12.75 5.02
CA LEU A 105 -12.09 -12.06 4.07
C LEU A 105 -12.36 -12.92 2.83
N LEU A 106 -11.33 -13.56 2.27
CA LEU A 106 -11.47 -14.42 1.09
C LEU A 106 -12.37 -15.64 1.39
N GLU A 107 -12.22 -16.25 2.57
CA GLU A 107 -13.08 -17.39 2.98
C GLU A 107 -14.55 -16.98 3.15
N ARG A 108 -14.81 -15.75 3.57
CA ARG A 108 -16.17 -15.25 3.83
C ARG A 108 -16.80 -14.53 2.65
N THR A 109 -16.02 -14.21 1.64
CA THR A 109 -16.53 -13.56 0.44
C THR A 109 -17.21 -14.61 -0.43
N LEU A 110 -18.40 -14.27 -0.93
CA LEU A 110 -19.18 -15.18 -1.76
C LEU A 110 -18.54 -15.35 -3.13
N ALA A 111 -18.68 -16.53 -3.71
CA ALA A 111 -18.13 -16.88 -5.04
C ALA A 111 -18.62 -15.91 -6.15
N GLU A 112 -19.75 -15.25 -5.96
CA GLU A 112 -20.26 -14.24 -6.92
C GLU A 112 -19.37 -13.00 -7.09
N TYR A 113 -18.38 -12.80 -6.18
CA TYR A 113 -17.43 -11.68 -6.23
C TYR A 113 -16.03 -12.10 -6.66
N ASP A 114 -15.80 -13.36 -6.99
CA ASP A 114 -14.45 -13.88 -7.28
C ASP A 114 -13.79 -13.15 -8.47
N GLU A 115 -14.56 -12.74 -9.47
CA GLU A 115 -14.05 -12.01 -10.64
C GLU A 115 -13.67 -10.56 -10.30
N ASP A 116 -14.23 -10.00 -9.24
CA ASP A 116 -13.99 -8.62 -8.78
C ASP A 116 -12.83 -8.52 -7.80
N ILE A 117 -12.23 -9.66 -7.38
CA ILE A 117 -11.20 -9.70 -6.36
C ILE A 117 -9.81 -9.85 -6.97
N VAL A 118 -8.94 -8.90 -6.68
CA VAL A 118 -7.53 -8.96 -7.02
C VAL A 118 -6.69 -9.16 -5.76
N VAL A 119 -6.02 -10.31 -5.67
CA VAL A 119 -5.12 -10.63 -4.55
C VAL A 119 -3.68 -10.40 -4.96
N ILE A 120 -3.06 -9.38 -4.38
CA ILE A 120 -1.65 -9.04 -4.61
C ILE A 120 -0.83 -9.62 -3.45
N SER A 121 -0.19 -10.75 -3.68
CA SER A 121 0.63 -11.41 -2.66
C SER A 121 1.90 -12.01 -3.27
N PRO A 122 3.05 -11.85 -2.60
CA PRO A 122 4.30 -12.48 -3.05
C PRO A 122 4.32 -13.98 -2.79
N THR A 123 3.32 -14.56 -2.13
CA THR A 123 3.26 -16.00 -1.80
C THR A 123 2.39 -16.80 -2.75
N THR A 124 1.63 -16.15 -3.64
CA THR A 124 0.76 -16.84 -4.60
C THR A 124 1.56 -17.43 -5.76
N LYS A 125 1.08 -18.57 -6.30
CA LYS A 125 1.67 -19.18 -7.50
C LYS A 125 1.50 -18.31 -8.75
N ARG A 126 0.38 -17.60 -8.85
CA ARG A 126 0.14 -16.60 -9.91
C ARG A 126 0.41 -15.22 -9.32
N VAL A 127 1.45 -14.61 -9.78
CA VAL A 127 1.89 -13.31 -9.29
C VAL A 127 1.24 -12.21 -10.11
N VAL A 128 0.52 -11.33 -9.44
CA VAL A 128 -0.06 -10.12 -10.05
C VAL A 128 1.05 -9.10 -10.29
N GLY A 129 1.17 -8.60 -11.52
CA GLY A 129 2.17 -7.59 -11.87
C GLY A 129 1.81 -6.22 -11.32
N ILE A 130 2.80 -5.53 -10.77
CA ILE A 130 2.69 -4.13 -10.34
C ILE A 130 3.75 -3.35 -11.09
N ASN A 131 3.32 -2.41 -11.92
CA ASN A 131 4.22 -1.53 -12.64
C ASN A 131 3.82 -0.06 -12.44
N PRO A 132 4.53 0.70 -11.59
CA PRO A 132 4.20 2.10 -11.37
C PRO A 132 4.33 2.96 -12.64
N PHE A 133 5.16 2.57 -13.61
CA PHE A 133 5.33 3.32 -14.85
C PHE A 133 4.13 3.24 -15.78
N GLU A 134 3.25 2.25 -15.63
CA GLU A 134 1.99 2.16 -16.37
C GLU A 134 0.97 3.26 -15.97
N LEU A 135 1.17 3.92 -14.85
CA LEU A 135 0.30 5.03 -14.40
C LEU A 135 0.29 6.20 -15.40
N THR A 136 1.29 6.30 -16.27
CA THR A 136 1.30 7.28 -17.38
C THR A 136 0.13 7.09 -18.33
N LYS A 137 -0.38 5.88 -18.50
CA LYS A 137 -1.56 5.60 -19.34
C LYS A 137 -2.85 6.18 -18.77
N TYR A 138 -2.86 6.44 -17.47
CA TYR A 138 -4.00 7.05 -16.76
C TYR A 138 -3.83 8.56 -16.60
N GLY A 139 -2.90 9.17 -17.33
CA GLY A 139 -2.68 10.61 -17.34
C GLY A 139 -1.84 11.15 -16.18
N ILE A 140 -1.14 10.27 -15.46
CA ILE A 140 -0.18 10.72 -14.45
C ILE A 140 1.15 11.03 -15.14
N GLU A 141 1.66 12.24 -14.93
CA GLU A 141 2.92 12.68 -15.53
C GLU A 141 4.11 11.83 -15.06
N PRO A 142 5.06 11.49 -15.96
CA PRO A 142 6.25 10.71 -15.62
C PRO A 142 7.05 11.27 -14.45
N GLU A 143 7.11 12.58 -14.34
CA GLU A 143 7.79 13.31 -13.26
C GLU A 143 7.18 12.99 -11.90
N VAL A 144 5.86 12.99 -11.80
CA VAL A 144 5.11 12.67 -10.58
C VAL A 144 5.36 11.22 -10.16
N ILE A 145 5.42 10.30 -11.12
CA ILE A 145 5.71 8.89 -10.85
C ILE A 145 7.14 8.73 -10.33
N ALA A 146 8.10 9.42 -10.95
CA ALA A 146 9.49 9.39 -10.52
C ALA A 146 9.65 9.94 -9.09
N ASP A 147 8.98 11.04 -8.77
CA ASP A 147 8.98 11.64 -7.43
C ASP A 147 8.36 10.71 -6.38
N TYR A 148 7.23 10.08 -6.66
CA TYR A 148 6.63 9.10 -5.75
C TYR A 148 7.54 7.90 -5.50
N LEU A 149 8.19 7.38 -6.52
CA LEU A 149 9.15 6.29 -6.35
C LEU A 149 10.37 6.74 -5.55
N LEU A 150 10.88 7.94 -5.79
CA LEU A 150 12.01 8.48 -5.03
C LEU A 150 11.65 8.62 -3.55
N GLU A 151 10.49 9.21 -3.23
CA GLU A 151 10.02 9.34 -1.85
C GLU A 151 9.75 7.98 -1.19
N LEU A 152 9.21 7.02 -1.94
CA LEU A 152 9.04 5.64 -1.45
C LEU A 152 10.39 5.03 -1.05
N PHE A 153 11.42 5.16 -1.90
CA PHE A 153 12.75 4.61 -1.61
C PHE A 153 13.45 5.34 -0.46
N LYS A 154 13.29 6.66 -0.35
CA LYS A 154 13.75 7.42 0.83
C LYS A 154 13.07 6.94 2.12
N GLY A 155 11.76 6.71 2.08
CA GLY A 155 10.99 6.22 3.23
C GLY A 155 11.37 4.80 3.64
N LEU A 156 11.63 3.91 2.67
CA LEU A 156 12.06 2.52 2.92
C LEU A 156 13.50 2.42 3.45
N TYR A 157 14.35 3.35 3.06
CA TYR A 157 15.79 3.33 3.37
C TYR A 157 16.30 4.70 3.82
N PRO A 158 15.78 5.24 4.93
CA PRO A 158 16.29 6.49 5.48
C PRO A 158 17.78 6.36 5.75
N GLU A 159 18.54 7.40 5.50
CA GLU A 159 20.00 7.48 5.75
C GLU A 159 20.89 6.58 4.88
N HIS A 160 20.33 5.82 3.92
CA HIS A 160 21.12 4.91 3.08
C HIS A 160 21.53 5.51 1.73
N PHE A 161 20.91 6.61 1.31
CA PHE A 161 21.20 7.25 0.04
C PHE A 161 21.83 8.63 0.24
N GLY A 162 23.03 8.80 -0.26
CA GLY A 162 23.66 10.11 -0.38
C GLY A 162 23.06 10.93 -1.54
N ILE A 163 23.40 12.21 -1.61
CA ILE A 163 22.88 13.16 -2.60
C ILE A 163 23.03 12.63 -4.03
N TYR A 164 24.20 12.10 -4.38
CA TYR A 164 24.44 11.54 -5.72
C TYR A 164 23.61 10.29 -6.02
N SER A 165 23.40 9.43 -5.03
CA SER A 165 22.54 8.26 -5.21
C SER A 165 21.09 8.64 -5.43
N LEU A 166 20.59 9.66 -4.74
CA LEU A 166 19.24 10.18 -4.94
C LEU A 166 19.08 10.83 -6.31
N ASP A 167 20.07 11.58 -6.75
CA ASP A 167 20.10 12.19 -8.08
C ASP A 167 20.06 11.14 -9.18
N ILE A 168 20.89 10.10 -9.07
CA ILE A 168 20.90 8.97 -10.01
C ILE A 168 19.56 8.22 -10.00
N LEU A 169 18.95 8.00 -8.83
CA LEU A 169 17.64 7.35 -8.73
C LEU A 169 16.54 8.18 -9.39
N SER A 170 16.50 9.48 -9.12
CA SER A 170 15.52 10.40 -9.70
C SER A 170 15.57 10.36 -11.23
N HIS A 171 16.73 10.56 -11.83
CA HIS A 171 16.91 10.54 -13.28
C HIS A 171 16.64 9.15 -13.88
N SER A 172 16.96 8.08 -13.16
CA SER A 172 16.68 6.71 -13.60
C SER A 172 15.20 6.39 -13.60
N PHE A 173 14.47 6.78 -12.55
CA PHE A 173 13.02 6.60 -12.48
C PHE A 173 12.32 7.42 -13.56
N LEU A 174 12.73 8.67 -13.76
CA LEU A 174 12.17 9.51 -14.81
C LEU A 174 12.45 8.94 -16.21
N THR A 175 13.67 8.45 -16.45
CA THR A 175 14.00 7.77 -17.71
C THR A 175 13.08 6.57 -17.96
N LEU A 176 12.89 5.70 -16.96
CA LEU A 176 12.02 4.54 -17.09
C LEU A 176 10.54 4.94 -17.22
N ALA A 177 10.09 5.98 -16.54
CA ALA A 177 8.70 6.45 -16.62
C ALA A 177 8.35 7.04 -18.00
N ARG A 178 9.31 7.64 -18.70
CA ARG A 178 9.11 8.24 -20.04
C ARG A 178 9.19 7.23 -21.19
N ILE A 179 9.74 6.05 -20.94
CA ILE A 179 9.90 5.02 -21.97
C ILE A 179 8.83 3.94 -21.81
N PRO A 180 8.04 3.63 -22.84
CA PRO A 180 6.97 2.64 -22.74
C PRO A 180 7.53 1.21 -22.52
N ASN A 181 6.72 0.36 -21.91
CA ASN A 181 7.03 -1.04 -21.63
C ASN A 181 8.27 -1.27 -20.75
N THR A 182 8.64 -0.30 -19.94
CA THR A 182 9.67 -0.43 -18.92
C THR A 182 9.10 -1.00 -17.63
N SER A 183 9.97 -1.46 -16.75
CA SER A 183 9.61 -1.96 -15.43
C SER A 183 10.74 -1.69 -14.43
N LEU A 184 10.42 -1.71 -13.14
CA LEU A 184 11.37 -1.37 -12.08
C LEU A 184 12.60 -2.31 -12.04
N VAL A 185 12.46 -3.56 -12.48
CA VAL A 185 13.58 -4.52 -12.55
C VAL A 185 14.62 -4.16 -13.60
N MET A 186 14.33 -3.25 -14.51
CA MET A 186 15.26 -2.77 -15.53
C MET A 186 16.29 -1.77 -14.96
N LEU A 187 16.04 -1.19 -13.79
CA LEU A 187 16.89 -0.17 -13.21
C LEU A 187 18.36 -0.62 -13.03
N PRO A 188 18.69 -1.78 -12.46
CA PRO A 188 20.07 -2.21 -12.38
C PRO A 188 20.75 -2.33 -13.75
N SER A 189 20.03 -2.83 -14.76
CA SER A 189 20.57 -2.93 -16.12
C SER A 189 20.78 -1.55 -16.76
N LEU A 190 19.87 -0.61 -16.52
CA LEU A 190 20.02 0.78 -16.94
C LEU A 190 21.30 1.40 -16.37
N LEU A 191 21.60 1.13 -15.10
CA LEU A 191 22.75 1.69 -14.39
C LEU A 191 24.07 1.02 -14.73
N THR A 192 24.09 -0.31 -14.95
CA THR A 192 25.33 -1.08 -15.09
C THR A 192 25.67 -1.48 -16.53
N ASN A 193 24.68 -1.59 -17.41
CA ASN A 193 24.88 -2.03 -18.79
C ASN A 193 24.78 -0.88 -19.78
N LYS A 194 25.92 -0.44 -20.31
CA LYS A 194 26.00 0.68 -21.26
C LYS A 194 25.21 0.40 -22.55
N GLN A 195 25.28 -0.82 -23.07
CA GLN A 195 24.55 -1.15 -24.32
C GLN A 195 23.05 -1.10 -24.12
N PHE A 196 22.56 -1.64 -23.01
CA PHE A 196 21.15 -1.58 -22.63
C PHE A 196 20.69 -0.14 -22.44
N ARG A 197 21.44 0.66 -21.70
CA ARG A 197 21.18 2.09 -21.50
C ARG A 197 21.09 2.85 -22.80
N ASN A 198 22.08 2.70 -23.67
CA ASN A 198 22.11 3.37 -24.96
C ASN A 198 20.93 2.99 -25.87
N LYS A 199 20.45 1.73 -25.78
CA LYS A 199 19.28 1.29 -26.51
C LYS A 199 18.02 2.02 -26.01
N LEU A 200 17.84 2.12 -24.70
CA LEU A 200 16.69 2.82 -24.11
C LEU A 200 16.73 4.33 -24.41
N LEU A 201 17.89 4.95 -24.26
CA LEU A 201 18.03 6.41 -24.45
C LEU A 201 17.76 6.86 -25.89
N LYS A 202 17.86 5.98 -26.88
CA LYS A 202 17.47 6.31 -28.28
C LYS A 202 16.00 6.68 -28.43
N GLU A 203 15.14 6.18 -27.54
CA GLU A 203 13.70 6.46 -27.54
C GLU A 203 13.37 7.77 -26.79
N LEU A 204 14.37 8.32 -26.10
CA LEU A 204 14.20 9.51 -25.27
C LEU A 204 14.49 10.79 -26.05
N LYS A 205 13.61 11.79 -25.92
CA LYS A 205 13.80 13.11 -26.55
C LYS A 205 13.79 14.19 -25.48
N ASP A 206 14.88 14.31 -24.75
CA ASP A 206 15.04 15.35 -23.73
C ASP A 206 16.52 15.79 -23.65
N PRO A 207 16.95 16.68 -24.57
CA PRO A 207 18.38 17.06 -24.66
C PRO A 207 18.88 17.88 -23.47
N ILE A 208 17.99 18.61 -22.79
CA ILE A 208 18.39 19.52 -21.70
C ILE A 208 18.45 18.77 -20.36
N GLY A 209 17.44 17.96 -20.07
CA GLY A 209 17.33 17.25 -18.81
C GLY A 209 18.10 15.92 -18.82
N LEU A 210 17.45 14.88 -19.31
CA LEU A 210 17.97 13.51 -19.19
C LEU A 210 19.20 13.22 -20.04
N GLU A 211 19.32 13.76 -21.24
CA GLU A 211 20.54 13.57 -22.06
C GLU A 211 21.77 14.18 -21.39
N SER A 212 21.64 15.37 -20.84
CA SER A 212 22.72 16.03 -20.11
C SER A 212 23.20 15.21 -18.93
N PHE A 213 22.25 14.68 -18.17
CA PHE A 213 22.54 13.80 -17.03
C PHE A 213 23.26 12.51 -17.47
N TRP A 214 22.75 11.82 -18.49
CA TRP A 214 23.35 10.57 -18.94
C TRP A 214 24.72 10.76 -19.58
N ASN A 215 24.95 11.89 -20.26
CA ASN A 215 26.28 12.26 -20.75
C ASN A 215 27.26 12.47 -19.60
N TRP A 216 26.87 13.20 -18.55
CA TRP A 216 27.66 13.33 -17.35
C TRP A 216 27.94 11.96 -16.70
N PHE A 217 26.93 11.11 -16.59
CA PHE A 217 27.06 9.76 -16.01
C PHE A 217 28.06 8.89 -16.79
N GLU A 218 28.11 9.01 -18.10
CA GLU A 218 29.09 8.26 -18.92
C GLU A 218 30.53 8.76 -18.72
N LEU A 219 30.72 10.00 -18.35
CA LEU A 219 32.05 10.59 -18.07
C LEU A 219 32.61 10.19 -16.71
N LEU A 220 31.81 9.64 -15.82
CA LEU A 220 32.28 9.18 -14.53
C LEU A 220 33.30 8.04 -14.67
N SER A 221 34.39 8.09 -13.89
CA SER A 221 35.32 6.97 -13.77
C SER A 221 34.61 5.74 -13.16
N GLU A 222 35.12 4.57 -13.40
CA GLU A 222 34.60 3.32 -12.82
C GLU A 222 34.50 3.40 -11.29
N ALA A 223 35.53 3.93 -10.63
CA ALA A 223 35.57 4.07 -9.18
C ALA A 223 34.46 4.98 -8.67
N GLN A 224 34.27 6.16 -9.29
CA GLN A 224 33.17 7.09 -8.95
C GLN A 224 31.80 6.43 -9.16
N ARG A 225 31.64 5.78 -10.31
CA ARG A 225 30.40 5.07 -10.65
C ARG A 225 30.09 3.98 -9.63
N HIS A 226 31.05 3.15 -9.27
CA HIS A 226 30.89 2.12 -8.24
C HIS A 226 30.48 2.70 -6.89
N GLN A 227 31.15 3.77 -6.45
CA GLN A 227 30.83 4.41 -5.18
C GLN A 227 29.40 4.94 -5.13
N MET A 228 28.92 5.58 -6.20
CA MET A 228 27.58 6.15 -6.27
C MET A 228 26.50 5.09 -6.45
N LEU A 229 26.77 4.01 -7.19
CA LEU A 229 25.78 2.97 -7.49
C LEU A 229 25.64 1.90 -6.41
N ASN A 230 26.68 1.63 -5.64
CA ASN A 230 26.65 0.56 -4.64
C ASN A 230 25.48 0.67 -3.65
N PRO A 231 25.16 1.83 -3.08
CA PRO A 231 23.98 1.96 -2.19
C PRO A 231 22.69 1.57 -2.89
N ILE A 232 22.49 2.01 -4.14
CA ILE A 232 21.32 1.74 -4.95
C ILE A 232 21.22 0.25 -5.26
N LEU A 233 22.27 -0.32 -5.87
CA LEU A 233 22.26 -1.71 -6.32
C LEU A 233 22.13 -2.70 -5.17
N ASN A 234 22.70 -2.42 -4.01
CA ASN A 234 22.56 -3.26 -2.83
C ASN A 234 21.12 -3.36 -2.35
N LYS A 235 20.37 -2.25 -2.39
CA LYS A 235 18.96 -2.24 -2.01
C LYS A 235 18.09 -2.93 -3.07
N PHE A 236 18.33 -2.67 -4.35
CA PHE A 236 17.64 -3.37 -5.42
C PHE A 236 17.87 -4.88 -5.44
N ARG A 237 19.07 -5.35 -5.13
CA ARG A 237 19.35 -6.79 -5.01
C ARG A 237 18.45 -7.47 -4.00
N GLN A 238 18.11 -6.83 -2.89
CA GLN A 238 17.21 -7.40 -1.87
C GLN A 238 15.84 -7.75 -2.43
N PHE A 239 15.30 -6.94 -3.36
CA PHE A 239 14.04 -7.23 -4.05
C PHE A 239 14.25 -8.29 -5.14
N LEU A 240 15.29 -8.14 -5.95
CA LEU A 240 15.51 -8.97 -7.14
C LEU A 240 15.94 -10.40 -6.81
N LEU A 241 16.51 -10.64 -5.63
CA LEU A 241 16.83 -11.99 -5.15
C LEU A 241 15.58 -12.81 -4.80
N ARG A 242 14.43 -12.16 -4.61
CA ARG A 242 13.17 -12.83 -4.33
C ARG A 242 12.41 -13.05 -5.65
N PRO A 243 12.29 -14.30 -6.16
CA PRO A 243 11.71 -14.58 -7.49
C PRO A 243 10.31 -14.01 -7.65
N GLN A 244 9.49 -14.08 -6.60
CA GLN A 244 8.12 -13.58 -6.63
C GLN A 244 8.07 -12.05 -6.75
N LEU A 245 8.86 -11.32 -5.96
CA LEU A 245 8.94 -9.85 -6.05
C LEU A 245 9.50 -9.42 -7.41
N ARG A 246 10.50 -10.14 -7.92
CA ARG A 246 11.03 -9.90 -9.26
C ARG A 246 9.97 -10.13 -10.33
N ALA A 247 9.14 -11.16 -10.19
CA ALA A 247 8.04 -11.44 -11.11
C ALA A 247 6.93 -10.38 -11.02
N MET A 248 6.62 -9.87 -9.81
CA MET A 248 5.64 -8.78 -9.62
C MET A 248 6.11 -7.48 -10.28
N LEU A 249 7.34 -7.07 -9.98
CA LEU A 249 7.89 -5.78 -10.41
C LEU A 249 8.47 -5.81 -11.85
N GLY A 250 8.60 -7.00 -12.43
CA GLY A 250 9.18 -7.20 -13.75
C GLY A 250 8.18 -7.19 -14.90
N GLN A 251 6.90 -7.20 -14.61
CA GLN A 251 5.88 -7.12 -15.64
C GLN A 251 5.78 -5.69 -16.16
N SER A 252 5.93 -5.53 -17.48
CA SER A 252 5.78 -4.22 -18.11
C SER A 252 4.33 -3.76 -18.17
N LYS A 253 3.39 -4.69 -18.08
CA LYS A 253 1.94 -4.40 -17.99
C LYS A 253 1.37 -5.08 -16.75
N PRO A 254 0.60 -4.39 -15.93
CA PRO A 254 -0.11 -5.03 -14.84
C PRO A 254 -1.09 -6.05 -15.37
N SER A 255 -1.33 -7.11 -14.60
CA SER A 255 -2.27 -8.17 -14.96
C SER A 255 -3.70 -7.91 -14.48
N PHE A 256 -3.95 -6.73 -13.93
CA PHE A 256 -5.27 -6.24 -13.53
C PHE A 256 -5.46 -4.80 -14.00
N SER A 257 -6.67 -4.43 -14.29
CA SER A 257 -7.07 -3.07 -14.72
C SER A 257 -8.07 -2.48 -13.74
#